data_7cbb7d1fdaa83d9bce4a2e5195b13991
#
_entry.id   7cbb7d1fdaa83d9bce4a2e5195b13991
#
_cell.length_a   1.000
_cell.length_b   1.000
_cell.length_c   1.000
_cell.angle_alpha   90.00
_cell.angle_beta   90.00
_cell.angle_gamma   90.00
#
_symmetry.space_group_name_H-M   'P 1'
#
loop_
_entity.id
_entity.type
_entity.pdbx_description
1 polymer ?
#
loop_
_entity_poly.entity_id
_entity_poly.type
_entity_poly.pdbx_seq_one_letter_code
_entity_poly.pdbx_strand_id
1 'polypeptide(L)'
;MKPINLQKLTMTALFIALTCVATSIIKIPTVATGGYIHPGDAFVILSGILLGPLYGALAGGIGSALADLFGGYMVYVPITFLVKACIGAGVGLIYHRLAAKLSPIAKCILCGIFATITVALGYLFFESFLYGAAALTSVPANIIQGVSGLIISTILLPFMLKLQHR
;
A
#
# COMPACT_ATOMS: atom_id res chain seq x y z
N MET A 1 -11.55 -16.02 23.78
CA MET A 1 -11.12 -15.58 22.43
C MET A 1 -12.27 -14.77 21.80
N LYS A 2 -12.01 -13.55 21.27
CA LYS A 2 -13.05 -12.83 20.51
C LYS A 2 -13.35 -13.62 19.24
N PRO A 3 -14.63 -13.76 18.85
CA PRO A 3 -14.99 -14.47 17.63
C PRO A 3 -14.35 -13.80 16.42
N ILE A 4 -13.84 -14.61 15.49
CA ILE A 4 -13.28 -14.12 14.23
C ILE A 4 -14.41 -13.45 13.44
N ASN A 5 -14.21 -12.19 13.09
CA ASN A 5 -15.18 -11.48 12.24
C ASN A 5 -14.99 -11.94 10.78
N LEU A 6 -15.85 -12.87 10.36
CA LEU A 6 -15.79 -13.49 9.01
C LEU A 6 -15.87 -12.43 7.90
N GLN A 7 -16.69 -11.40 8.08
CA GLN A 7 -16.80 -10.30 7.11
C GLN A 7 -15.47 -9.57 6.93
N LYS A 8 -14.77 -9.25 8.03
CA LYS A 8 -13.44 -8.62 7.94
C LYS A 8 -12.43 -9.53 7.25
N LEU A 9 -12.48 -10.83 7.53
CA LEU A 9 -11.57 -11.80 6.90
C LEU A 9 -11.81 -11.88 5.39
N THR A 10 -13.07 -11.97 4.96
CA THR A 10 -13.44 -11.98 3.54
C THR A 10 -13.03 -10.70 2.83
N MET A 11 -13.26 -9.54 3.44
CA MET A 11 -12.83 -8.25 2.89
C MET A 11 -11.31 -8.14 2.81
N THR A 12 -10.59 -8.69 3.79
CA THR A 12 -9.12 -8.73 3.74
C THR A 12 -8.63 -9.56 2.56
N ALA A 13 -9.20 -10.75 2.35
CA ALA A 13 -8.87 -11.59 1.21
C ALA A 13 -9.17 -10.90 -0.13
N LEU A 14 -10.30 -10.19 -0.23
CA LEU A 14 -10.63 -9.38 -1.40
C LEU A 14 -9.59 -8.28 -1.65
N PHE A 15 -9.19 -7.54 -0.61
CA PHE A 15 -8.16 -6.50 -0.74
C PHE A 15 -6.77 -7.06 -1.03
N ILE A 16 -6.42 -8.26 -0.55
CA ILE A 16 -5.20 -8.97 -0.97
C ILE A 16 -5.23 -9.20 -2.48
N ALA A 17 -6.34 -9.74 -3.00
CA ALA A 17 -6.48 -10.00 -4.42
C ALA A 17 -6.46 -8.71 -5.25
N LEU A 18 -7.20 -7.67 -4.86
CA LEU A 18 -7.21 -6.38 -5.55
C LEU A 18 -5.83 -5.72 -5.57
N THR A 19 -5.11 -5.75 -4.44
CA THR A 19 -3.75 -5.21 -4.35
C THR A 19 -2.80 -5.99 -5.27
N CYS A 20 -2.86 -7.32 -5.23
CA CYS A 20 -2.04 -8.18 -6.09
C CYS A 20 -2.30 -7.90 -7.58
N VAL A 21 -3.55 -7.88 -7.99
CA VAL A 21 -3.97 -7.64 -9.39
C VAL A 21 -3.55 -6.25 -9.85
N ALA A 22 -3.87 -5.20 -9.06
CA ALA A 22 -3.52 -3.82 -9.41
C ALA A 22 -2.00 -3.58 -9.49
N THR A 23 -1.23 -4.28 -8.65
CA THR A 23 0.23 -4.26 -8.70
C THR A 23 0.78 -4.99 -9.92
N SER A 24 0.08 -6.03 -10.40
CA SER A 24 0.55 -6.90 -11.49
C SER A 24 0.19 -6.41 -12.88
N ILE A 25 -0.92 -5.67 -13.05
CA ILE A 25 -1.45 -5.29 -14.38
C ILE A 25 -0.58 -4.20 -15.03
N ILE A 26 -0.20 -3.18 -14.28
CA ILE A 26 0.61 -2.07 -14.79
C ILE A 26 1.94 -2.06 -14.04
N LYS A 27 3.01 -2.36 -14.76
CA LYS A 27 4.37 -2.36 -14.24
C LYS A 27 5.24 -1.48 -15.13
N ILE A 28 5.79 -0.40 -14.55
CA ILE A 28 6.74 0.47 -15.22
C ILE A 28 8.12 0.21 -14.59
N PRO A 29 9.04 -0.46 -15.30
CA PRO A 29 10.33 -0.84 -14.74
C PRO A 29 11.17 0.38 -14.31
N THR A 30 11.92 0.23 -13.20
CA THR A 30 12.93 1.19 -12.76
C THR A 30 14.31 0.73 -13.25
N VAL A 31 15.06 1.65 -13.87
CA VAL A 31 16.25 1.30 -14.68
C VAL A 31 17.40 0.76 -13.83
N ALA A 32 17.61 1.25 -12.61
CA ALA A 32 18.87 1.00 -11.87
C ALA A 32 18.75 -0.07 -10.77
N THR A 33 17.55 -0.33 -10.26
CA THR A 33 17.33 -1.26 -9.13
C THR A 33 16.61 -2.54 -9.54
N GLY A 34 16.21 -2.65 -10.81
CA GLY A 34 15.45 -3.80 -11.31
C GLY A 34 14.05 -3.96 -10.68
N GLY A 35 13.57 -2.93 -9.97
CA GLY A 35 12.21 -2.85 -9.45
C GLY A 35 11.23 -2.30 -10.49
N TYR A 36 10.02 -1.97 -10.06
CA TYR A 36 8.99 -1.35 -10.91
C TYR A 36 8.03 -0.50 -10.07
N ILE A 37 7.35 0.48 -10.70
CA ILE A 37 6.27 1.25 -10.09
C ILE A 37 4.92 0.77 -10.64
N HIS A 38 3.85 0.93 -9.82
CA HIS A 38 2.53 0.39 -10.10
C HIS A 38 1.43 1.15 -9.32
N PRO A 39 0.15 1.11 -9.75
CA PRO A 39 -0.95 1.78 -9.06
C PRO A 39 -1.50 1.03 -7.82
N GLY A 40 -0.95 -0.13 -7.47
CA GLY A 40 -1.43 -0.99 -6.39
C GLY A 40 -1.48 -0.31 -5.01
N ASP A 41 -0.68 0.73 -4.77
CA ASP A 41 -0.66 1.48 -3.51
C ASP A 41 -2.01 2.11 -3.14
N ALA A 42 -2.85 2.40 -4.12
CA ALA A 42 -4.21 2.86 -3.87
C ALA A 42 -5.02 1.84 -3.05
N PHE A 43 -4.90 0.55 -3.37
CA PHE A 43 -5.60 -0.51 -2.64
C PHE A 43 -4.96 -0.81 -1.30
N VAL A 44 -3.65 -0.61 -1.14
CA VAL A 44 -2.98 -0.67 0.17
C VAL A 44 -3.53 0.42 1.09
N ILE A 45 -3.63 1.68 0.61
CA ILE A 45 -4.19 2.80 1.34
C ILE A 45 -5.67 2.52 1.69
N LEU A 46 -6.49 2.14 0.71
CA LEU A 46 -7.91 1.86 0.93
C LEU A 46 -8.12 0.70 1.91
N SER A 47 -7.30 -0.35 1.87
CA SER A 47 -7.39 -1.45 2.83
C SER A 47 -7.12 -0.98 4.27
N GLY A 48 -6.11 -0.13 4.48
CA GLY A 48 -5.84 0.47 5.79
C GLY A 48 -7.00 1.33 6.28
N ILE A 49 -7.60 2.14 5.40
CA ILE A 49 -8.75 3.00 5.71
C ILE A 49 -9.99 2.16 6.09
N LEU A 50 -10.33 1.15 5.30
CA LEU A 50 -11.59 0.42 5.46
C LEU A 50 -11.53 -0.70 6.49
N LEU A 51 -10.38 -1.37 6.64
CA LEU A 51 -10.23 -2.55 7.49
C LEU A 51 -9.50 -2.26 8.81
N GLY A 52 -8.85 -1.10 8.91
CA GLY A 52 -8.03 -0.73 10.05
C GLY A 52 -6.59 -1.30 9.99
N PRO A 53 -5.78 -1.03 11.04
CA PRO A 53 -4.32 -1.20 10.94
C PRO A 53 -3.89 -2.65 10.72
N LEU A 54 -4.44 -3.61 11.45
CA LEU A 54 -4.00 -5.01 11.35
C LEU A 54 -4.36 -5.63 10.00
N TYR A 55 -5.63 -5.51 9.61
CA TYR A 55 -6.11 -6.11 8.36
C TYR A 55 -5.62 -5.34 7.12
N GLY A 56 -5.41 -4.03 7.25
CA GLY A 56 -4.75 -3.23 6.22
C GLY A 56 -3.29 -3.63 6.01
N ALA A 57 -2.54 -3.90 7.08
CA ALA A 57 -1.19 -4.42 7.00
C ALA A 57 -1.13 -5.78 6.28
N LEU A 58 -2.03 -6.70 6.65
CA LEU A 58 -2.11 -8.01 5.99
C LEU A 58 -2.49 -7.90 4.51
N ALA A 59 -3.51 -7.09 4.21
CA ALA A 59 -3.97 -6.90 2.83
C ALA A 59 -2.89 -6.28 1.93
N GLY A 60 -2.29 -5.19 2.38
CA GLY A 60 -1.24 -4.49 1.64
C GLY A 60 0.04 -5.33 1.52
N GLY A 61 0.52 -5.88 2.64
CA GLY A 61 1.75 -6.68 2.67
C GLY A 61 1.65 -7.94 1.84
N ILE A 62 0.64 -8.79 2.10
CA ILE A 62 0.48 -10.06 1.39
C ILE A 62 0.16 -9.83 -0.09
N GLY A 63 -0.77 -8.90 -0.41
CA GLY A 63 -1.19 -8.66 -1.79
C GLY A 63 -0.03 -8.16 -2.66
N SER A 64 0.77 -7.21 -2.16
CA SER A 64 1.93 -6.70 -2.90
C SER A 64 3.06 -7.73 -3.00
N ALA A 65 3.33 -8.48 -1.93
CA ALA A 65 4.34 -9.53 -1.94
C ALA A 65 4.00 -10.67 -2.92
N LEU A 66 2.72 -11.05 -3.03
CA LEU A 66 2.26 -12.02 -4.03
C LEU A 66 2.44 -11.50 -5.46
N ALA A 67 2.24 -10.22 -5.71
CA ALA A 67 2.49 -9.62 -7.03
C ALA A 67 3.97 -9.69 -7.44
N ASP A 68 4.89 -9.49 -6.48
CA ASP A 68 6.32 -9.65 -6.70
C ASP A 68 6.69 -11.11 -6.93
N LEU A 69 6.12 -12.03 -6.13
CA LEU A 69 6.33 -13.46 -6.26
C LEU A 69 5.93 -13.96 -7.64
N PHE A 70 4.71 -13.63 -8.09
CA PHE A 70 4.21 -14.01 -9.41
C PHE A 70 4.92 -13.28 -10.55
N GLY A 71 5.44 -12.09 -10.28
CA GLY A 71 6.22 -11.30 -11.24
C GLY A 71 7.69 -11.71 -11.36
N GLY A 72 8.18 -12.66 -10.53
CA GLY A 72 9.58 -13.09 -10.53
C GLY A 72 10.54 -12.17 -9.78
N TYR A 73 10.03 -11.18 -9.03
CA TYR A 73 10.83 -10.24 -8.24
C TYR A 73 11.15 -10.78 -6.84
N MET A 74 11.78 -11.97 -6.76
CA MET A 74 11.97 -12.73 -5.53
C MET A 74 12.68 -11.95 -4.42
N VAL A 75 13.68 -11.13 -4.76
CA VAL A 75 14.43 -10.32 -3.79
C VAL A 75 13.54 -9.26 -3.14
N TYR A 76 12.54 -8.77 -3.89
CA TYR A 76 11.61 -7.76 -3.40
C TYR A 76 10.48 -8.33 -2.53
N VAL A 77 10.15 -9.62 -2.63
CA VAL A 77 9.03 -10.23 -1.88
C VAL A 77 9.03 -9.87 -0.39
N PRO A 78 10.13 -10.11 0.38
CA PRO A 78 10.16 -9.76 1.80
C PRO A 78 10.19 -8.24 2.03
N ILE A 79 10.88 -7.49 1.20
CA ILE A 79 10.99 -6.03 1.30
C ILE A 79 9.62 -5.38 1.10
N THR A 80 8.96 -5.74 0.02
CA THR A 80 7.62 -5.25 -0.33
C THR A 80 6.60 -5.62 0.73
N PHE A 81 6.65 -6.87 1.25
CA PHE A 81 5.78 -7.26 2.37
C PHE A 81 5.93 -6.29 3.54
N LEU A 82 7.15 -6.02 4.00
CA LEU A 82 7.39 -5.16 5.15
C LEU A 82 6.96 -3.72 4.90
N VAL A 83 7.38 -3.15 3.76
CA VAL A 83 7.05 -1.75 3.41
C VAL A 83 5.54 -1.56 3.28
N LYS A 84 4.84 -2.46 2.56
CA LYS A 84 3.39 -2.34 2.33
C LYS A 84 2.57 -2.68 3.58
N ALA A 85 3.04 -3.60 4.42
CA ALA A 85 2.42 -3.84 5.72
C ALA A 85 2.54 -2.60 6.63
N CYS A 86 3.70 -1.95 6.67
CA CYS A 86 3.87 -0.68 7.39
C CYS A 86 2.93 0.41 6.86
N ILE A 87 2.77 0.54 5.54
CA ILE A 87 1.83 1.49 4.95
C ILE A 87 0.40 1.17 5.39
N GLY A 88 -0.07 -0.08 5.21
CA GLY A 88 -1.43 -0.49 5.58
C GLY A 88 -1.73 -0.28 7.07
N ALA A 89 -0.77 -0.63 7.95
CA ALA A 89 -0.90 -0.41 9.39
C ALA A 89 -0.95 1.07 9.75
N GLY A 90 -0.01 1.86 9.24
CA GLY A 90 0.10 3.29 9.54
C GLY A 90 -1.09 4.08 9.02
N VAL A 91 -1.54 3.81 7.79
CA VAL A 91 -2.77 4.37 7.22
C VAL A 91 -3.98 4.07 8.11
N GLY A 92 -4.13 2.82 8.54
CA GLY A 92 -5.22 2.44 9.45
C GLY A 92 -5.16 3.20 10.78
N LEU A 93 -3.98 3.39 11.36
CA LEU A 93 -3.79 4.16 12.60
C LEU A 93 -4.10 5.64 12.39
N ILE A 94 -3.57 6.25 11.33
CA ILE A 94 -3.78 7.67 11.01
C ILE A 94 -5.27 7.94 10.79
N TYR A 95 -5.92 7.15 9.94
CA TYR A 95 -7.31 7.37 9.57
C TYR A 95 -8.26 7.25 10.77
N HIS A 96 -8.09 6.22 11.60
CA HIS A 96 -9.04 5.91 12.67
C HIS A 96 -8.73 6.61 14.00
N ARG A 97 -7.46 6.96 14.28
CA ARG A 97 -7.07 7.52 15.57
C ARG A 97 -6.55 8.95 15.49
N LEU A 98 -5.55 9.22 14.64
CA LEU A 98 -4.86 10.50 14.64
C LEU A 98 -5.65 11.60 13.92
N ALA A 99 -6.32 11.27 12.84
CA ALA A 99 -7.05 12.22 12.00
C ALA A 99 -8.56 12.31 12.32
N ALA A 100 -9.00 11.91 13.52
CA ALA A 100 -10.43 11.75 13.87
C ALA A 100 -11.30 12.98 13.59
N LYS A 101 -10.76 14.20 13.72
CA LYS A 101 -11.48 15.48 13.51
C LYS A 101 -11.56 15.94 12.05
N LEU A 102 -10.85 15.29 11.13
CA LEU A 102 -10.81 15.69 9.71
C LEU A 102 -11.94 15.04 8.91
N SER A 103 -12.29 15.65 7.76
CA SER A 103 -13.19 15.01 6.80
C SER A 103 -12.59 13.74 6.22
N PRO A 104 -13.40 12.77 5.72
CA PRO A 104 -12.89 11.52 5.15
C PRO A 104 -11.85 11.73 4.05
N ILE A 105 -12.06 12.71 3.17
CA ILE A 105 -11.12 13.04 2.09
C ILE A 105 -9.82 13.61 2.65
N ALA A 106 -9.88 14.54 3.60
CA ALA A 106 -8.68 15.10 4.22
C ALA A 106 -7.85 14.03 4.95
N LYS A 107 -8.52 13.08 5.64
CA LYS A 107 -7.85 11.90 6.22
C LYS A 107 -7.16 11.06 5.16
N CYS A 108 -7.83 10.81 4.02
CA CYS A 108 -7.26 10.03 2.93
C CYS A 108 -6.01 10.69 2.34
N ILE A 109 -6.05 12.01 2.14
CA ILE A 109 -4.89 12.78 1.67
C ILE A 109 -3.71 12.64 2.66
N LEU A 110 -3.97 12.81 3.95
CA LEU A 110 -2.94 12.64 4.99
C LEU A 110 -2.36 11.20 4.98
N CYS A 111 -3.22 10.20 4.83
CA CYS A 111 -2.81 8.80 4.68
C CYS A 111 -1.96 8.57 3.43
N GLY A 112 -2.33 9.18 2.30
CA GLY A 112 -1.57 9.09 1.05
C GLY A 112 -0.21 9.77 1.12
N ILE A 113 -0.09 10.91 1.80
CA ILE A 113 1.20 11.58 2.08
C ILE A 113 2.10 10.64 2.91
N PHE A 114 1.55 10.07 3.99
CA PHE A 114 2.27 9.09 4.81
C PHE A 114 2.71 7.88 3.97
N ALA A 115 1.84 7.34 3.13
CA ALA A 115 2.15 6.20 2.26
C ALA A 115 3.27 6.55 1.26
N THR A 116 3.23 7.74 0.65
CA THR A 116 4.27 8.22 -0.28
C THR A 116 5.63 8.32 0.38
N ILE A 117 5.69 8.90 1.58
CA ILE A 117 6.94 9.00 2.36
C ILE A 117 7.45 7.59 2.73
N THR A 118 6.55 6.72 3.19
CA THR A 118 6.91 5.37 3.62
C THR A 118 7.39 4.51 2.46
N VAL A 119 6.78 4.60 1.27
CA VAL A 119 7.23 3.84 0.11
C VAL A 119 8.60 4.33 -0.36
N ALA A 120 8.81 5.65 -0.46
CA ALA A 120 10.08 6.20 -0.92
C ALA A 120 11.24 5.87 0.03
N LEU A 121 11.04 6.10 1.33
CA LEU A 121 12.09 5.84 2.32
C LEU A 121 12.25 4.35 2.64
N GLY A 122 11.18 3.58 2.64
CA GLY A 122 11.22 2.13 2.91
C GLY A 122 12.00 1.38 1.84
N TYR A 123 11.71 1.62 0.56
CA TYR A 123 12.50 1.01 -0.51
C TYR A 123 13.93 1.55 -0.53
N LEU A 124 14.15 2.85 -0.38
CA LEU A 124 15.50 3.42 -0.29
C LEU A 124 16.33 2.72 0.80
N PHE A 125 15.73 2.51 1.99
CA PHE A 125 16.40 1.83 3.09
C PHE A 125 16.86 0.42 2.70
N PHE A 126 15.97 -0.43 2.23
CA PHE A 126 16.31 -1.80 1.87
C PHE A 126 17.21 -1.90 0.63
N GLU A 127 16.95 -1.10 -0.40
CA GLU A 127 17.75 -1.06 -1.63
C GLU A 127 19.16 -0.55 -1.39
N SER A 128 19.38 0.30 -0.38
CA SER A 128 20.72 0.77 -0.02
C SER A 128 21.65 -0.36 0.42
N PHE A 129 21.11 -1.42 1.04
CA PHE A 129 21.88 -2.62 1.40
C PHE A 129 22.16 -3.52 0.19
N LEU A 130 21.28 -3.51 -0.83
CA LEU A 130 21.41 -4.36 -2.01
C LEU A 130 22.26 -3.70 -3.11
N TYR A 131 22.09 -2.39 -3.31
CA TYR A 131 22.60 -1.65 -4.47
C TYR A 131 23.46 -0.44 -4.10
N GLY A 132 23.68 -0.18 -2.80
CA GLY A 132 24.45 0.97 -2.34
C GLY A 132 23.87 2.31 -2.83
N ALA A 133 24.72 3.19 -3.34
CA ALA A 133 24.33 4.52 -3.82
C ALA A 133 23.33 4.48 -5.01
N ALA A 134 23.28 3.39 -5.78
CA ALA A 134 22.33 3.25 -6.89
C ALA A 134 20.87 3.24 -6.40
N ALA A 135 20.60 2.90 -5.12
CA ALA A 135 19.26 2.98 -4.52
C ALA A 135 18.64 4.38 -4.61
N LEU A 136 19.42 5.45 -4.61
CA LEU A 136 18.92 6.82 -4.73
C LEU A 136 18.17 7.05 -6.05
N THR A 137 18.46 6.29 -7.09
CA THR A 137 17.81 6.42 -8.40
C THR A 137 16.37 5.93 -8.41
N SER A 138 15.98 5.08 -7.43
CA SER A 138 14.60 4.60 -7.29
C SER A 138 13.68 5.60 -6.60
N VAL A 139 14.22 6.56 -5.85
CA VAL A 139 13.42 7.50 -5.03
C VAL A 139 12.40 8.29 -5.85
N PRO A 140 12.74 8.92 -7.01
CA PRO A 140 11.75 9.63 -7.83
C PRO A 140 10.62 8.71 -8.30
N ALA A 141 10.94 7.49 -8.72
CA ALA A 141 9.96 6.51 -9.15
C ALA A 141 9.01 6.10 -8.01
N ASN A 142 9.54 5.85 -6.83
CA ASN A 142 8.77 5.51 -5.63
C ASN A 142 7.88 6.68 -5.17
N ILE A 143 8.33 7.93 -5.32
CA ILE A 143 7.49 9.12 -5.05
C ILE A 143 6.32 9.17 -6.05
N ILE A 144 6.57 8.99 -7.34
CA ILE A 144 5.53 8.95 -8.38
C ILE A 144 4.51 7.84 -8.06
N GLN A 145 4.98 6.66 -7.66
CA GLN A 145 4.11 5.55 -7.23
C GLN A 145 3.23 5.94 -6.05
N GLY A 146 3.81 6.49 -4.99
CA GLY A 146 3.06 6.90 -3.80
C GLY A 146 2.02 8.00 -4.11
N VAL A 147 2.38 9.00 -4.91
CA VAL A 147 1.47 10.07 -5.35
C VAL A 147 0.34 9.50 -6.19
N SER A 148 0.62 8.57 -7.11
CA SER A 148 -0.43 7.89 -7.88
C SER A 148 -1.41 7.13 -6.97
N GLY A 149 -0.89 6.43 -5.96
CA GLY A 149 -1.69 5.76 -4.93
C GLY A 149 -2.58 6.73 -4.14
N LEU A 150 -2.04 7.88 -3.74
CA LEU A 150 -2.79 8.95 -3.07
C LEU A 150 -3.94 9.46 -3.94
N ILE A 151 -3.68 9.78 -5.20
CA ILE A 151 -4.70 10.32 -6.13
C ILE A 151 -5.80 9.29 -6.34
N ILE A 152 -5.44 8.06 -6.70
CA ILE A 152 -6.40 7.00 -7.01
C ILE A 152 -7.22 6.64 -5.77
N SER A 153 -6.60 6.49 -4.59
CA SER A 153 -7.32 6.18 -3.35
C SER A 153 -8.28 7.30 -2.96
N THR A 154 -7.91 8.57 -3.15
CA THR A 154 -8.76 9.72 -2.85
C THR A 154 -9.99 9.77 -3.77
N ILE A 155 -9.84 9.44 -5.05
CA ILE A 155 -10.95 9.36 -6.01
C ILE A 155 -11.88 8.19 -5.69
N LEU A 156 -11.34 7.02 -5.31
CA LEU A 156 -12.11 5.81 -5.06
C LEU A 156 -12.80 5.81 -3.68
N LEU A 157 -12.25 6.52 -2.69
CA LEU A 157 -12.75 6.49 -1.32
C LEU A 157 -14.25 6.77 -1.17
N PRO A 158 -14.84 7.81 -1.79
CA PRO A 158 -16.28 8.08 -1.65
C PRO A 158 -17.16 6.91 -2.12
N PHE A 159 -16.74 6.22 -3.19
CA PHE A 159 -17.46 5.04 -3.70
C PHE A 159 -17.37 3.88 -2.71
N MET A 160 -16.18 3.63 -2.15
CA MET A 160 -15.95 2.56 -1.18
C MET A 160 -16.75 2.78 0.11
N LEU A 161 -16.78 4.01 0.63
CA LEU A 161 -17.57 4.35 1.83
C LEU A 161 -19.07 4.16 1.59
N LYS A 162 -19.58 4.52 0.41
CA LYS A 162 -20.99 4.31 0.04
C LYS A 162 -21.37 2.83 -0.02
N LEU A 163 -20.47 1.96 -0.46
CA LEU A 163 -20.69 0.51 -0.48
C LEU A 163 -20.67 -0.11 0.92
N GLN A 164 -19.91 0.44 1.85
CA GLN A 164 -19.80 -0.04 3.24
C GLN A 164 -21.06 0.26 4.07
N HIS A 165 -21.83 1.29 3.71
CA HIS A 165 -23.07 1.70 4.39
C HIS A 165 -24.34 1.01 3.84
N ARG A 166 -24.22 0.12 2.86
CA ARG A 166 -25.30 -0.73 2.36
C ARG A 166 -25.24 -2.12 2.97
#